data_dc1a7823ad32a4fe5141cbb0a7694f05
#
_entry.id   dc1a7823ad32a4fe5141cbb0a7694f05
#
_cell.length_a   1.000
_cell.length_b   1.000
_cell.length_c   1.000
_cell.angle_alpha   90.00
_cell.angle_beta   90.00
_cell.angle_gamma   90.00
#
_symmetry.space_group_name_H-M   'P 1'
#
loop_
_entity.id
_entity.type
_entity.pdbx_description
1 polymer ?
#
loop_
_entity_poly.entity_id
_entity_poly.type
_entity_poly.pdbx_seq_one_letter_code
_entity_poly.pdbx_strand_id
1 'polypeptide(L)'
;MENNVNYIPLGLEVKEYDGEGYNRTHSFGTWCVAFLNHADRFENTTYLERHLLTDEVFVLLNGWAELLIGEKGERVQMEPGKIYNIKAGVWHNIRVSRDAKVLVVENSDTAKENSEYLYL
;
A
#
# COMPACT_ATOMS: atom_id res chain seq x y z
N MET A 1 -14.06 -7.24 6.20
CA MET A 1 -13.13 -8.32 6.58
C MET A 1 -12.13 -7.81 7.59
N GLU A 2 -11.84 -8.59 8.56
CA GLU A 2 -10.99 -8.20 9.66
C GLU A 2 -9.62 -8.85 9.59
N ASN A 3 -8.67 -8.26 10.32
CA ASN A 3 -7.36 -8.85 10.46
C ASN A 3 -7.46 -10.14 11.28
N ASN A 4 -6.82 -11.18 10.82
CA ASN A 4 -6.70 -12.42 11.55
C ASN A 4 -5.36 -12.45 12.27
N VAL A 5 -5.41 -12.79 13.57
CA VAL A 5 -4.21 -12.90 14.38
C VAL A 5 -4.15 -14.30 14.97
N ASN A 6 -3.08 -15.02 14.65
CA ASN A 6 -2.83 -16.33 15.18
C ASN A 6 -1.62 -16.26 16.11
N TYR A 7 -1.82 -16.64 17.38
CA TYR A 7 -0.75 -16.61 18.34
C TYR A 7 -0.04 -17.95 18.37
N ILE A 8 1.26 -17.89 18.25
CA ILE A 8 2.12 -19.06 18.39
C ILE A 8 2.96 -18.83 19.66
N PRO A 9 3.20 -19.88 20.45
CA PRO A 9 4.01 -19.72 21.66
C PRO A 9 5.33 -19.01 21.38
N LEU A 10 5.89 -18.36 22.37
CA LEU A 10 7.17 -17.69 22.32
C LEU A 10 7.12 -16.33 21.60
N GLY A 11 5.94 -15.71 21.55
CA GLY A 11 5.84 -14.33 21.11
C GLY A 11 5.75 -14.10 19.61
N LEU A 12 5.48 -15.15 18.84
CA LEU A 12 5.23 -14.98 17.40
C LEU A 12 3.74 -14.69 17.18
N GLU A 13 3.47 -13.69 16.31
CA GLU A 13 2.13 -13.43 15.82
C GLU A 13 2.12 -13.67 14.32
N VAL A 14 1.06 -14.29 13.80
CA VAL A 14 0.86 -14.47 12.36
C VAL A 14 -0.41 -13.70 11.98
N LYS A 15 -0.30 -12.79 11.02
CA LYS A 15 -1.41 -11.95 10.61
C LYS A 15 -1.62 -12.05 9.11
N GLU A 16 -2.89 -11.97 8.70
CA GLU A 16 -3.26 -11.93 7.29
C GLU A 16 -4.46 -11.01 7.11
N TYR A 17 -4.67 -10.55 5.88
CA TYR A 17 -5.83 -9.73 5.54
C TYR A 17 -6.34 -10.12 4.16
N ASP A 18 -7.59 -10.56 4.11
CA ASP A 18 -8.25 -10.98 2.86
C ASP A 18 -9.40 -10.07 2.45
N GLY A 19 -9.56 -8.92 3.12
CA GLY A 19 -10.61 -7.97 2.80
C GLY A 19 -10.25 -7.07 1.63
N GLU A 20 -11.13 -6.13 1.32
CA GLU A 20 -10.93 -5.17 0.25
C GLU A 20 -10.00 -4.04 0.67
N GLY A 21 -9.23 -3.56 -0.31
CA GLY A 21 -8.51 -2.31 -0.18
C GLY A 21 -7.28 -2.38 0.70
N TYR A 22 -6.93 -1.22 1.20
CA TYR A 22 -5.73 -1.02 2.02
C TYR A 22 -6.07 -1.23 3.50
N ASN A 23 -5.27 -2.04 4.17
CA ASN A 23 -5.44 -2.29 5.60
C ASN A 23 -4.10 -2.37 6.29
N ARG A 24 -3.93 -1.59 7.36
CA ARG A 24 -2.74 -1.64 8.20
C ARG A 24 -2.84 -2.85 9.11
N THR A 25 -2.27 -3.94 8.66
CA THR A 25 -2.41 -5.25 9.32
C THR A 25 -1.55 -5.35 10.57
N HIS A 26 -0.39 -4.71 10.56
CA HIS A 26 0.51 -4.72 11.72
C HIS A 26 1.25 -3.39 11.83
N SER A 27 1.44 -2.93 13.07
CA SER A 27 2.27 -1.75 13.31
C SER A 27 3.06 -1.91 14.61
N PHE A 28 4.22 -1.30 14.66
CA PHE A 28 5.03 -1.24 15.87
C PHE A 28 5.88 0.02 15.83
N GLY A 29 5.87 0.77 16.93
CA GLY A 29 6.65 1.99 17.02
C GLY A 29 6.29 2.96 15.89
N THR A 30 7.26 3.26 15.04
CA THR A 30 7.13 4.27 14.00
C THR A 30 6.76 3.72 12.62
N TRP A 31 6.58 2.41 12.48
CA TRP A 31 6.31 1.80 11.17
C TRP A 31 5.07 0.92 11.19
N CYS A 32 4.49 0.73 10.01
CA CYS A 32 3.40 -0.21 9.83
C CYS A 32 3.60 -1.01 8.56
N VAL A 33 3.01 -2.19 8.55
CA VAL A 33 2.96 -3.08 7.39
C VAL A 33 1.49 -3.28 7.04
N ALA A 34 1.17 -3.01 5.79
CA ALA A 34 -0.19 -3.09 5.29
C ALA A 34 -0.28 -4.08 4.14
N PHE A 35 -1.48 -4.59 3.91
CA PHE A 35 -1.80 -5.26 2.66
C PHE A 35 -2.75 -4.37 1.86
N LEU A 36 -2.52 -4.29 0.57
CA LEU A 36 -3.39 -3.60 -0.35
C LEU A 36 -3.93 -4.65 -1.32
N ASN A 37 -5.23 -4.90 -1.21
CA ASN A 37 -5.94 -5.83 -2.06
C ASN A 37 -6.83 -5.04 -3.02
N HIS A 38 -7.50 -5.74 -3.94
CA HIS A 38 -8.39 -5.08 -4.88
C HIS A 38 -9.53 -4.33 -4.17
N ALA A 39 -9.85 -3.16 -4.72
CA ALA A 39 -11.06 -2.39 -4.41
C ALA A 39 -11.33 -1.52 -5.63
N ASP A 40 -12.57 -1.02 -5.77
CA ASP A 40 -12.94 -0.18 -6.92
C ASP A 40 -11.98 1.00 -7.11
N ARG A 41 -11.59 1.65 -6.02
CA ARG A 41 -10.70 2.80 -6.09
C ARG A 41 -9.30 2.46 -6.60
N PHE A 42 -8.92 1.19 -6.60
CA PHE A 42 -7.66 0.71 -7.13
C PHE A 42 -7.79 0.06 -8.50
N GLU A 43 -9.01 -0.06 -9.00
CA GLU A 43 -9.28 -0.48 -10.38
C GLU A 43 -9.51 0.76 -11.25
N ASN A 44 -10.26 1.73 -10.73
CA ASN A 44 -10.63 2.97 -11.42
C ASN A 44 -10.01 4.15 -10.68
N THR A 45 -8.70 4.23 -10.70
CA THR A 45 -7.95 5.24 -9.95
C THR A 45 -8.22 6.63 -10.52
N THR A 46 -8.72 7.53 -9.69
CA THR A 46 -9.14 8.88 -10.10
C THR A 46 -8.33 9.99 -9.47
N TYR A 47 -7.33 9.67 -8.66
CA TYR A 47 -6.51 10.69 -8.02
C TYR A 47 -5.11 10.16 -7.74
N LEU A 48 -4.19 11.08 -7.53
CA LEU A 48 -2.87 10.79 -7.01
C LEU A 48 -2.79 11.35 -5.59
N GLU A 49 -1.92 10.78 -4.80
CA GLU A 49 -1.67 11.27 -3.44
C GLU A 49 -0.17 11.32 -3.19
N ARG A 50 0.22 12.10 -2.18
CA ARG A 50 1.60 12.07 -1.71
C ARG A 50 1.63 12.22 -0.21
N HIS A 51 2.59 11.56 0.40
CA HIS A 51 2.79 11.59 1.84
C HIS A 51 4.03 12.41 2.13
N LEU A 52 3.94 13.32 3.09
CA LEU A 52 4.97 14.33 3.30
C LEU A 52 6.01 13.91 4.34
N LEU A 53 5.72 12.92 5.18
CA LEU A 53 6.56 12.53 6.30
C LEU A 53 7.27 11.19 6.13
N THR A 54 6.97 10.45 5.07
CA THR A 54 7.47 9.08 4.93
C THR A 54 7.69 8.70 3.48
N ASP A 55 8.69 7.84 3.26
CA ASP A 55 8.72 7.03 2.06
C ASP A 55 7.67 5.93 2.21
N GLU A 56 7.26 5.34 1.11
CA GLU A 56 6.31 4.24 1.13
C GLU A 56 6.81 3.13 0.21
N VAL A 57 6.96 1.92 0.76
CA VAL A 57 7.46 0.77 0.02
C VAL A 57 6.29 -0.10 -0.43
N PHE A 58 6.31 -0.51 -1.70
CA PHE A 58 5.35 -1.44 -2.27
C PHE A 58 6.07 -2.68 -2.78
N VAL A 59 5.50 -3.86 -2.49
CA VAL A 59 6.00 -5.15 -3.02
C VAL A 59 4.80 -5.95 -3.51
N LEU A 60 4.83 -6.34 -4.79
CA LEU A 60 3.76 -7.16 -5.36
C LEU A 60 3.97 -8.62 -4.94
N LEU A 61 2.95 -9.19 -4.31
CA LEU A 61 2.99 -10.59 -3.85
C LEU A 61 2.20 -11.51 -4.77
N ASN A 62 1.12 -11.01 -5.38
CA ASN A 62 0.26 -11.82 -6.25
C ASN A 62 -0.50 -10.92 -7.21
N GLY A 63 -0.86 -11.46 -8.36
CA GLY A 63 -1.63 -10.75 -9.35
C GLY A 63 -0.82 -9.76 -10.16
N TRP A 64 -1.50 -8.71 -10.63
CA TRP A 64 -0.92 -7.65 -11.45
C TRP A 64 -1.12 -6.31 -10.75
N ALA A 65 -0.13 -5.45 -10.84
CA ALA A 65 -0.22 -4.09 -10.31
C ALA A 65 0.64 -3.13 -11.12
N GLU A 66 0.16 -1.88 -11.17
CA GLU A 66 0.81 -0.80 -11.92
C GLU A 66 0.81 0.46 -11.04
N LEU A 67 1.99 0.99 -10.79
CA LEU A 67 2.11 2.26 -10.07
C LEU A 67 1.91 3.43 -11.04
N LEU A 68 1.28 4.48 -10.54
CA LEU A 68 1.15 5.77 -11.22
C LEU A 68 2.07 6.73 -10.49
N ILE A 69 3.06 7.30 -11.15
CA ILE A 69 4.12 8.07 -10.51
C ILE A 69 4.24 9.46 -11.13
N GLY A 70 4.35 10.48 -10.25
CA GLY A 70 4.53 11.86 -10.65
C GLY A 70 3.22 12.53 -11.01
N GLU A 71 3.24 13.85 -11.20
CA GLU A 71 2.03 14.63 -11.49
C GLU A 71 1.28 14.16 -12.73
N LYS A 72 1.99 13.56 -13.68
CA LYS A 72 1.38 13.06 -14.92
C LYS A 72 0.94 11.61 -14.81
N GLY A 73 1.18 10.96 -13.66
CA GLY A 73 0.78 9.59 -13.46
C GLY A 73 1.50 8.61 -14.38
N GLU A 74 2.80 8.76 -14.54
CA GLU A 74 3.58 7.84 -15.36
C GLU A 74 3.43 6.42 -14.85
N ARG A 75 3.16 5.49 -15.75
CA ARG A 75 2.84 4.11 -15.40
C ARG A 75 4.08 3.25 -15.28
N VAL A 76 4.19 2.55 -14.16
CA VAL A 76 5.27 1.60 -13.89
C VAL A 76 4.66 0.28 -13.48
N GLN A 77 4.77 -0.73 -14.33
CA GLN A 77 4.26 -2.04 -14.01
C GLN A 77 5.16 -2.71 -12.97
N MET A 78 4.56 -3.21 -11.90
CA MET A 78 5.30 -3.89 -10.84
C MET A 78 5.62 -5.32 -11.23
N GLU A 79 6.82 -5.75 -10.87
CA GLU A 79 7.23 -7.14 -10.98
C GLU A 79 7.24 -7.77 -9.59
N PRO A 80 6.79 -9.02 -9.46
CA PRO A 80 6.72 -9.66 -8.14
C PRO A 80 8.06 -9.71 -7.44
N GLY A 81 8.04 -9.46 -6.13
CA GLY A 81 9.22 -9.59 -5.29
C GLY A 81 10.20 -8.45 -5.31
N LYS A 82 9.99 -7.43 -6.14
CA LYS A 82 10.84 -6.25 -6.15
C LYS A 82 10.33 -5.21 -5.18
N ILE A 83 11.23 -4.43 -4.61
CA ILE A 83 10.89 -3.29 -3.75
C ILE A 83 10.75 -2.05 -4.61
N TYR A 84 9.57 -1.42 -4.55
CA TYR A 84 9.31 -0.14 -5.20
C TYR A 84 9.15 0.90 -4.10
N ASN A 85 10.16 1.74 -3.93
CA ASN A 85 10.14 2.76 -2.89
C ASN A 85 9.72 4.09 -3.47
N ILE A 86 8.58 4.59 -3.01
CA ILE A 86 8.10 5.92 -3.38
C ILE A 86 8.57 6.88 -2.32
N LYS A 87 9.43 7.82 -2.72
CA LYS A 87 10.01 8.79 -1.79
C LYS A 87 8.95 9.76 -1.29
N ALA A 88 9.14 10.24 -0.08
CA ALA A 88 8.27 11.26 0.52
C ALA A 88 8.08 12.43 -0.47
N GLY A 89 6.85 12.88 -0.59
CA GLY A 89 6.49 14.01 -1.47
C GLY A 89 6.23 13.64 -2.92
N VAL A 90 6.44 12.40 -3.33
CA VAL A 90 6.21 11.99 -4.73
C VAL A 90 4.73 11.63 -4.92
N TRP A 91 4.10 12.25 -5.91
CA TRP A 91 2.73 11.93 -6.30
C TRP A 91 2.64 10.51 -6.81
N HIS A 92 1.67 9.74 -6.32
CA HIS A 92 1.52 8.35 -6.71
C HIS A 92 0.12 7.83 -6.45
N ASN A 93 -0.19 6.74 -7.10
CA ASN A 93 -1.27 5.84 -6.73
C ASN A 93 -1.02 4.51 -7.43
N ILE A 94 -1.97 3.59 -7.37
CA ILE A 94 -1.78 2.23 -7.87
C ILE A 94 -3.06 1.74 -8.52
N ARG A 95 -2.90 0.87 -9.52
CA ARG A 95 -4.00 0.08 -10.11
C ARG A 95 -3.64 -1.38 -9.95
N VAL A 96 -4.63 -2.20 -9.61
CA VAL A 96 -4.38 -3.60 -9.29
C VAL A 96 -5.43 -4.50 -9.94
N SER A 97 -5.04 -5.74 -10.20
CA SER A 97 -5.97 -6.78 -10.66
C SER A 97 -6.84 -7.25 -9.49
N ARG A 98 -7.90 -7.99 -9.82
CA ARG A 98 -8.84 -8.47 -8.80
C ARG A 98 -8.22 -9.45 -7.82
N ASP A 99 -7.21 -10.18 -8.25
CA ASP A 99 -6.51 -11.15 -7.41
C ASP A 99 -5.22 -10.58 -6.82
N ALA A 100 -5.00 -9.28 -6.93
CA ALA A 100 -3.76 -8.68 -6.47
C ALA A 100 -3.62 -8.70 -4.96
N LYS A 101 -2.38 -8.85 -4.52
CA LYS A 101 -1.99 -8.62 -3.14
C LYS A 101 -0.68 -7.88 -3.14
N VAL A 102 -0.66 -6.71 -2.51
CA VAL A 102 0.51 -5.84 -2.45
C VAL A 102 0.86 -5.60 -0.99
N LEU A 103 2.13 -5.79 -0.65
CA LEU A 103 2.64 -5.46 0.68
C LEU A 103 3.09 -4.02 0.67
N VAL A 104 2.71 -3.26 1.70
CA VAL A 104 3.03 -1.84 1.82
C VAL A 104 3.67 -1.58 3.18
N VAL A 105 4.78 -0.84 3.19
CA VAL A 105 5.45 -0.45 4.44
C VAL A 105 5.62 1.06 4.46
N GLU A 106 5.22 1.70 5.54
CA GLU A 106 5.34 3.14 5.71
C GLU A 106 5.35 3.50 7.20
N ASN A 107 5.54 4.78 7.50
CA ASN A 107 5.44 5.24 8.88
C ASN A 107 4.00 5.12 9.36
N SER A 108 3.84 4.78 10.63
CA SER A 108 2.53 4.59 11.23
C SER A 108 1.76 5.90 11.43
N ASP A 109 2.43 7.05 11.34
CA ASP A 109 1.81 8.36 11.49
C ASP A 109 1.31 8.96 10.17
N THR A 110 1.37 8.22 9.07
CA THR A 110 0.82 8.67 7.79
C THR A 110 -0.70 8.82 7.93
N ALA A 111 -1.20 10.00 7.60
CA ALA A 111 -2.60 10.34 7.78
C ALA A 111 -3.01 11.42 6.79
N LYS A 112 -4.31 11.74 6.76
CA LYS A 112 -4.84 12.80 5.91
C LYS A 112 -4.15 14.14 6.14
N GLU A 113 -3.82 14.45 7.39
CA GLU A 113 -3.25 15.73 7.78
C GLU A 113 -1.87 15.96 7.19
N ASN A 114 -1.12 14.90 6.91
CA ASN A 114 0.22 15.00 6.33
C ASN A 114 0.31 14.40 4.92
N SER A 115 -0.84 14.34 4.24
CA SER A 115 -0.93 13.87 2.86
C SER A 115 -1.64 14.90 2.01
N GLU A 116 -1.36 14.89 0.71
CA GLU A 116 -2.00 15.77 -0.25
C GLU A 116 -2.57 14.95 -1.40
N TYR A 117 -3.56 15.51 -2.11
CA TYR A 117 -4.30 14.81 -3.15
C TYR A 117 -4.38 15.64 -4.42
N LEU A 118 -4.25 14.97 -5.57
CA LEU A 118 -4.35 15.58 -6.87
C LEU A 118 -5.31 14.74 -7.71
N TYR A 119 -6.46 15.32 -8.05
CA TYR A 119 -7.50 14.60 -8.80
C TYR A 119 -7.21 14.65 -10.29
N LEU A 120 -7.43 13.50 -10.93
CA LEU A 120 -7.19 13.32 -12.36
C LEU A 120 -8.41 13.67 -13.19
#